data_42e6facc4699b925c4de49ca1271acb3
#
_entry.id   42e6facc4699b925c4de49ca1271acb3
#
_cell.length_a   1.000
_cell.length_b   1.000
_cell.length_c   1.000
_cell.angle_alpha   90.00
_cell.angle_beta   90.00
_cell.angle_gamma   90.00
#
_symmetry.space_group_name_H-M   'P 1'
#
loop_
_entity.id
_entity.type
_entity.pdbx_description
1 polymer ?
#
loop_
_entity_poly.entity_id
_entity_poly.type
_entity_poly.pdbx_seq_one_letter_code
_entity_poly.pdbx_strand_id
1 'polypeptide(L)'
;MTDQLQTVIERILGTLWPGLKSAYQNGAEDSEQPTKQLTEFQIRLNSILKAHKGEELKDQVYLLDLTKIKDHLGAKWDRSIEKIHIKVEGIIKAHLTARDLFIRRDDASYLVVFDALPHLQGHLKANVLNEEIARALVGVKEASSLICVMDVAIDKKGEVLISKAPDKNQLIAEMVDKADQDRAVASPPAGYETPLYLDDIEFIYRPMLVTRTRVVSTYVCIPVHKDKLGQYQSGYSVLGATPSPQELFELDHLTEHVAAEELAKLIKNHARSLIALPVHFETLANIQRRLKYLANLESIMQNNTDRIVFEMVGLPENIPQPRILEFTSSLRRSSRAVIARFSPDHGNFPAYRTAGLHAVGIDVFSQTKSERMLIKDIETFVSNAKENQLRTYAHGIRSISLLTAAICTGFDYLDGYALSSIATGALDVQGFSLAAPYLNYQRSLMKKP
;
A
#
# COMPACT_ATOMS: atom_id res chain seq x y z
N MET A 1 40.95 14.66 10.62
CA MET A 1 39.67 14.21 10.05
C MET A 1 38.64 13.81 11.11
N THR A 2 39.01 13.19 12.21
CA THR A 2 38.11 12.77 13.31
C THR A 2 37.55 13.97 14.08
N ASP A 3 38.37 14.98 14.42
CA ASP A 3 37.96 16.14 15.19
C ASP A 3 36.97 17.08 14.45
N GLN A 4 37.12 17.23 13.15
CA GLN A 4 36.21 18.07 12.35
C GLN A 4 34.82 17.44 12.25
N LEU A 5 34.73 16.14 12.12
CA LEU A 5 33.45 15.41 12.08
C LEU A 5 32.74 15.45 13.44
N GLN A 6 33.50 15.39 14.54
CA GLN A 6 32.95 15.48 15.90
C GLN A 6 32.34 16.86 16.16
N THR A 7 33.03 17.92 15.74
CA THR A 7 32.54 19.32 15.83
C THR A 7 31.28 19.53 14.98
N VAL A 8 31.19 18.92 13.78
CA VAL A 8 30.01 18.97 12.92
C VAL A 8 28.82 18.31 13.61
N ILE A 9 29.00 17.14 14.19
CA ILE A 9 27.94 16.41 14.90
C ILE A 9 27.44 17.16 16.12
N GLU A 10 28.36 17.71 16.92
CA GLU A 10 27.99 18.51 18.10
C GLU A 10 27.19 19.77 17.69
N ARG A 11 27.51 20.37 16.54
CA ARG A 11 26.77 21.51 16.00
C ARG A 11 25.38 21.10 15.51
N ILE A 12 25.28 19.99 14.78
CA ILE A 12 24.02 19.40 14.32
C ILE A 12 23.11 19.11 15.50
N LEU A 13 23.63 18.38 16.50
CA LEU A 13 22.87 18.02 17.68
C LEU A 13 22.51 19.25 18.54
N GLY A 14 23.39 20.22 18.64
CA GLY A 14 23.11 21.48 19.36
C GLY A 14 22.01 22.32 18.73
N THR A 15 21.88 22.27 17.39
CA THR A 15 20.82 22.96 16.65
C THR A 15 19.51 22.16 16.66
N LEU A 16 19.61 20.85 16.44
CA LEU A 16 18.44 19.98 16.41
C LEU A 16 17.87 19.69 17.81
N TRP A 17 18.68 19.89 18.87
CA TRP A 17 18.30 19.62 20.25
C TRP A 17 18.76 20.73 21.20
N PRO A 18 18.07 21.87 21.26
CA PRO A 18 18.47 23.01 22.09
C PRO A 18 18.63 22.68 23.59
N GLY A 19 17.91 21.64 24.08
CA GLY A 19 17.99 21.18 25.48
C GLY A 19 19.18 20.27 25.80
N LEU A 20 19.96 19.83 24.80
CA LEU A 20 21.05 18.87 25.00
C LEU A 20 22.14 19.39 25.93
N LYS A 21 22.48 20.68 25.82
CA LYS A 21 23.47 21.33 26.68
C LYS A 21 23.05 21.35 28.15
N SER A 22 21.77 21.53 28.43
CA SER A 22 21.25 21.57 29.80
C SER A 22 21.17 20.17 30.42
N ALA A 23 20.90 19.13 29.64
CA ALA A 23 20.89 17.74 30.10
C ALA A 23 22.29 17.22 30.48
N TYR A 24 23.33 17.64 29.73
CA TYR A 24 24.72 17.31 30.04
C TYR A 24 25.30 18.08 31.24
N GLN A 25 24.80 19.29 31.50
CA GLN A 25 25.33 20.13 32.58
C GLN A 25 24.67 19.89 33.95
N ASN A 26 23.46 19.34 33.96
CA ASN A 26 22.67 19.17 35.18
C ASN A 26 22.74 17.79 35.85
N GLY A 27 23.66 16.91 35.46
CA GLY A 27 24.01 15.70 36.19
C GLY A 27 22.80 14.90 36.74
N ALA A 28 21.79 14.68 35.97
CA ALA A 28 20.64 13.86 36.38
C ALA A 28 21.03 12.39 36.34
N GLU A 29 21.51 11.87 37.46
CA GLU A 29 21.92 10.47 37.68
C GLU A 29 20.79 9.44 37.55
N ASP A 30 19.53 9.86 37.33
CA ASP A 30 18.35 8.96 37.37
C ASP A 30 17.71 8.60 36.02
N SER A 31 18.35 8.88 34.86
CA SER A 31 17.81 8.49 33.56
C SER A 31 18.85 7.90 32.61
N GLU A 32 19.28 6.66 32.86
CA GLU A 32 20.20 5.91 31.98
C GLU A 32 19.66 5.70 30.54
N GLN A 33 18.35 5.62 30.34
CA GLN A 33 17.74 5.31 29.04
C GLN A 33 17.85 6.41 27.98
N PRO A 34 17.59 7.70 28.23
CA PRO A 34 17.71 8.76 27.21
C PRO A 34 19.14 8.94 26.73
N THR A 35 20.13 8.82 27.62
CA THR A 35 21.54 8.99 27.29
C THR A 35 22.05 7.90 26.37
N LYS A 36 21.61 6.67 26.57
CA LYS A 36 22.02 5.50 25.75
C LYS A 36 21.46 5.58 24.32
N GLN A 37 20.19 5.95 24.17
CA GLN A 37 19.55 6.15 22.86
C GLN A 37 20.21 7.28 22.09
N LEU A 38 20.54 8.36 22.75
CA LEU A 38 21.22 9.51 22.15
C LEU A 38 22.62 9.12 21.66
N THR A 39 23.39 8.40 22.47
CA THR A 39 24.73 7.93 22.09
C THR A 39 24.67 6.98 20.89
N GLU A 40 23.72 6.06 20.87
CA GLU A 40 23.51 5.16 19.73
C GLU A 40 23.11 5.92 18.48
N PHE A 41 22.21 6.88 18.58
CA PHE A 41 21.83 7.78 17.49
C PHE A 41 23.03 8.56 16.94
N GLN A 42 23.88 9.11 17.82
CA GLN A 42 25.11 9.82 17.44
C GLN A 42 26.09 8.93 16.68
N ILE A 43 26.35 7.71 17.18
CA ILE A 43 27.25 6.75 16.54
C ILE A 43 26.75 6.39 15.15
N ARG A 44 25.46 6.15 15.00
CA ARG A 44 24.86 5.78 13.72
C ARG A 44 24.78 6.96 12.75
N LEU A 45 24.40 8.14 13.21
CA LEU A 45 24.41 9.36 12.39
C LEU A 45 25.83 9.63 11.86
N ASN A 46 26.85 9.41 12.70
CA ASN A 46 28.24 9.51 12.31
C ASN A 46 28.63 8.52 11.20
N SER A 47 28.11 7.30 11.27
CA SER A 47 28.33 6.30 10.22
C SER A 47 27.68 6.70 8.90
N ILE A 48 26.48 7.27 8.92
CA ILE A 48 25.78 7.78 7.73
C ILE A 48 26.57 8.95 7.14
N LEU A 49 26.97 9.93 7.94
CA LEU A 49 27.78 11.08 7.48
C LEU A 49 29.12 10.64 6.86
N LYS A 50 29.76 9.64 7.44
CA LYS A 50 31.00 9.06 6.89
C LYS A 50 30.77 8.33 5.56
N ALA A 51 29.68 7.60 5.43
CA ALA A 51 29.32 6.89 4.20
C ALA A 51 29.09 7.86 3.02
N HIS A 52 28.57 9.06 3.30
CA HIS A 52 28.33 10.11 2.32
C HIS A 52 29.57 10.99 2.04
N LYS A 53 30.76 10.60 2.53
CA LYS A 53 32.05 11.28 2.25
C LYS A 53 32.06 12.79 2.52
N GLY A 54 31.24 13.28 3.42
CA GLY A 54 31.11 14.70 3.74
C GLY A 54 30.33 15.50 2.70
N GLU A 55 29.54 14.87 1.85
CA GLU A 55 28.53 15.54 1.03
C GLU A 55 27.37 16.03 1.91
N GLU A 56 26.64 17.04 1.42
CA GLU A 56 25.47 17.57 2.13
C GLU A 56 24.45 16.43 2.36
N LEU A 57 24.02 16.29 3.61
CA LEU A 57 22.85 15.45 3.94
C LEU A 57 21.60 16.26 3.63
N LYS A 58 21.11 16.15 2.41
CA LYS A 58 19.80 16.67 2.01
C LYS A 58 18.84 15.51 1.90
N ASP A 59 17.60 15.76 2.31
CA ASP A 59 16.44 14.89 1.98
C ASP A 59 16.45 13.51 2.62
N GLN A 60 17.21 13.32 3.69
CA GLN A 60 17.27 12.07 4.45
C GLN A 60 16.84 12.25 5.91
N VAL A 61 16.87 13.48 6.41
CA VAL A 61 16.52 13.81 7.79
C VAL A 61 15.22 14.59 7.81
N TYR A 62 14.26 14.10 8.56
CA TYR A 62 12.92 14.67 8.66
C TYR A 62 12.56 14.93 10.10
N LEU A 63 11.94 16.06 10.35
CA LEU A 63 11.34 16.40 11.63
C LEU A 63 9.83 16.21 11.54
N LEU A 64 9.33 15.26 12.31
CA LEU A 64 7.89 15.06 12.51
C LEU A 64 7.45 15.97 13.65
N ASP A 65 6.70 17.01 13.33
CA ASP A 65 6.19 17.98 14.30
C ASP A 65 4.73 17.65 14.65
N LEU A 66 4.50 17.30 15.90
CA LEU A 66 3.19 16.95 16.46
C LEU A 66 2.57 18.11 17.25
N THR A 67 3.14 19.32 17.20
CA THR A 67 2.67 20.47 17.96
C THR A 67 1.19 20.76 17.72
N LYS A 68 0.74 20.72 16.46
CA LYS A 68 -0.68 20.90 16.13
C LYS A 68 -1.59 19.81 16.72
N ILE A 69 -1.10 18.59 16.80
CA ILE A 69 -1.82 17.46 17.43
C ILE A 69 -1.88 17.67 18.94
N LYS A 70 -0.78 18.10 19.55
CA LYS A 70 -0.70 18.47 20.96
C LYS A 70 -1.70 19.58 21.29
N ASP A 71 -1.72 20.65 20.52
CA ASP A 71 -2.65 21.78 20.68
C ASP A 71 -4.12 21.33 20.55
N HIS A 72 -4.41 20.47 19.59
CA HIS A 72 -5.75 19.91 19.38
C HIS A 72 -6.20 19.03 20.55
N LEU A 73 -5.30 18.22 21.11
CA LEU A 73 -5.60 17.36 22.26
C LEU A 73 -5.63 18.12 23.59
N GLY A 74 -4.96 19.28 23.69
CA GLY A 74 -4.90 20.11 24.87
C GLY A 74 -4.53 19.33 26.14
N ALA A 75 -5.28 19.51 27.23
CA ALA A 75 -5.03 18.83 28.51
C ALA A 75 -5.07 17.30 28.45
N LYS A 76 -5.59 16.67 27.37
CA LYS A 76 -5.52 15.21 27.21
C LYS A 76 -4.11 14.77 26.83
N TRP A 77 -3.35 15.63 26.15
CA TRP A 77 -1.96 15.36 25.82
C TRP A 77 -1.13 15.15 27.09
N ASP A 78 -1.13 16.12 28.00
CA ASP A 78 -0.32 16.08 29.21
C ASP A 78 -0.68 14.89 30.12
N ARG A 79 -1.98 14.56 30.22
CA ARG A 79 -2.43 13.41 31.02
C ARG A 79 -2.06 12.04 30.44
N SER A 80 -1.74 11.96 29.17
CA SER A 80 -1.52 10.71 28.46
C SER A 80 -0.19 10.67 27.70
N ILE A 81 0.73 11.59 28.00
CA ILE A 81 1.94 11.81 27.26
C ILE A 81 2.78 10.54 27.04
N GLU A 82 2.97 9.73 28.08
CA GLU A 82 3.72 8.47 27.97
C GLU A 82 3.03 7.47 27.02
N LYS A 83 1.71 7.32 27.12
CA LYS A 83 0.93 6.45 26.24
C LYS A 83 0.98 6.93 24.78
N ILE A 84 0.95 8.25 24.59
CA ILE A 84 1.09 8.88 23.28
C ILE A 84 2.46 8.55 22.70
N HIS A 85 3.55 8.74 23.46
CA HIS A 85 4.89 8.43 22.99
C HIS A 85 5.07 6.94 22.67
N ILE A 86 4.61 6.03 23.53
CA ILE A 86 4.65 4.59 23.25
C ILE A 86 3.94 4.27 21.92
N LYS A 87 2.77 4.87 21.70
CA LYS A 87 1.99 4.66 20.48
C LYS A 87 2.69 5.24 19.24
N VAL A 88 3.21 6.47 19.34
CA VAL A 88 3.93 7.14 18.25
C VAL A 88 5.20 6.38 17.90
N GLU A 89 6.01 6.03 18.90
CA GLU A 89 7.24 5.26 18.66
C GLU A 89 6.96 3.88 18.08
N GLY A 90 5.86 3.24 18.49
CA GLY A 90 5.40 1.98 17.90
C GLY A 90 5.08 2.13 16.40
N ILE A 91 4.42 3.22 16.01
CA ILE A 91 4.12 3.54 14.61
C ILE A 91 5.43 3.83 13.85
N ILE A 92 6.31 4.67 14.41
CA ILE A 92 7.60 4.99 13.80
C ILE A 92 8.39 3.69 13.55
N LYS A 93 8.57 2.86 14.57
CA LYS A 93 9.31 1.58 14.47
C LYS A 93 8.75 0.65 13.41
N ALA A 94 7.43 0.64 13.22
CA ALA A 94 6.78 -0.19 12.18
C ALA A 94 7.11 0.24 10.74
N HIS A 95 7.52 1.49 10.56
CA HIS A 95 7.91 2.05 9.25
C HIS A 95 9.42 2.03 9.00
N LEU A 96 10.23 1.82 10.04
CA LEU A 96 11.69 1.86 9.92
C LEU A 96 12.27 0.52 9.47
N THR A 97 13.37 0.62 8.73
CA THR A 97 14.26 -0.50 8.40
C THR A 97 15.39 -0.57 9.43
N ALA A 98 16.20 -1.63 9.37
CA ALA A 98 17.37 -1.76 10.24
C ALA A 98 18.44 -0.66 10.06
N ARG A 99 18.38 0.09 8.95
CA ARG A 99 19.28 1.20 8.64
C ARG A 99 18.75 2.57 9.05
N ASP A 100 17.41 2.69 9.12
CA ASP A 100 16.76 3.95 9.48
C ASP A 100 16.91 4.22 10.98
N LEU A 101 16.86 5.48 11.35
CA LEU A 101 17.01 5.92 12.73
C LEU A 101 15.83 6.83 13.10
N PHE A 102 15.49 6.85 14.37
CA PHE A 102 14.66 7.90 14.93
C PHE A 102 15.06 8.21 16.37
N ILE A 103 14.73 9.42 16.78
CA ILE A 103 14.88 9.86 18.15
C ILE A 103 13.79 10.86 18.51
N ARG A 104 13.30 10.79 19.73
CA ARG A 104 12.40 11.80 20.27
C ARG A 104 13.21 13.05 20.61
N ARG A 105 12.87 14.18 20.00
CA ARG A 105 13.53 15.47 20.18
C ARG A 105 13.01 16.20 21.41
N ASP A 106 11.70 16.25 21.56
CA ASP A 106 10.98 16.89 22.65
C ASP A 106 9.61 16.24 22.86
N ASP A 107 8.74 16.86 23.63
CA ASP A 107 7.40 16.34 23.95
C ASP A 107 6.50 16.15 22.74
N ALA A 108 6.74 16.91 21.65
CA ALA A 108 5.86 16.95 20.50
C ALA A 108 6.61 16.80 19.16
N SER A 109 7.88 16.34 19.18
CA SER A 109 8.61 16.19 17.93
C SER A 109 9.57 15.00 17.92
N TYR A 110 9.75 14.43 16.71
CA TYR A 110 10.65 13.30 16.45
C TYR A 110 11.52 13.61 15.25
N LEU A 111 12.81 13.28 15.35
CA LEU A 111 13.72 13.23 14.21
C LEU A 111 13.74 11.82 13.66
N VAL A 112 13.61 11.68 12.35
CA VAL A 112 13.68 10.43 11.62
C VAL A 112 14.71 10.56 10.50
N VAL A 113 15.57 9.57 10.37
CA VAL A 113 16.58 9.48 9.31
C VAL A 113 16.32 8.25 8.48
N PHE A 114 16.16 8.44 7.17
CA PHE A 114 16.03 7.34 6.21
C PHE A 114 17.34 7.19 5.42
N ASP A 115 18.12 6.17 5.76
CA ASP A 115 19.51 6.00 5.27
C ASP A 115 19.63 5.78 3.76
N ALA A 116 18.60 5.37 3.08
CA ALA A 116 18.79 4.96 1.68
C ALA A 116 17.57 5.23 0.78
N LEU A 117 16.74 6.19 1.14
CA LEU A 117 15.61 6.56 0.29
C LEU A 117 15.97 7.77 -0.61
N PRO A 118 15.62 7.73 -1.92
CA PRO A 118 15.65 8.93 -2.75
C PRO A 118 14.77 10.03 -2.14
N HIS A 119 15.15 11.29 -2.37
CA HIS A 119 14.51 12.49 -1.86
C HIS A 119 12.97 12.43 -1.80
N LEU A 120 12.32 12.31 -2.95
CA LEU A 120 10.85 12.29 -3.02
C LEU A 120 10.20 11.15 -2.22
N GLN A 121 10.85 10.00 -2.15
CA GLN A 121 10.33 8.83 -1.42
C GLN A 121 10.51 8.97 0.07
N GLY A 122 11.61 9.58 0.52
CA GLY A 122 11.83 9.92 1.92
C GLY A 122 10.77 10.87 2.44
N HIS A 123 10.47 11.92 1.69
CA HIS A 123 9.39 12.87 2.00
C HIS A 123 8.02 12.19 2.07
N LEU A 124 7.68 11.37 1.07
CA LEU A 124 6.41 10.64 1.07
C LEU A 124 6.30 9.73 2.28
N LYS A 125 7.36 8.98 2.60
CA LYS A 125 7.40 8.09 3.77
C LYS A 125 7.21 8.88 5.06
N ALA A 126 7.86 10.05 5.19
CA ALA A 126 7.71 10.93 6.36
C ALA A 126 6.27 11.48 6.48
N ASN A 127 5.66 11.88 5.36
CA ASN A 127 4.28 12.35 5.35
C ASN A 127 3.29 11.23 5.70
N VAL A 128 3.45 10.03 5.13
CA VAL A 128 2.60 8.86 5.45
C VAL A 128 2.71 8.50 6.93
N LEU A 129 3.94 8.49 7.45
CA LEU A 129 4.21 8.20 8.86
C LEU A 129 3.51 9.21 9.77
N ASN A 130 3.64 10.50 9.47
CA ASN A 130 3.01 11.56 10.26
C ASN A 130 1.47 11.53 10.15
N GLU A 131 0.92 11.21 8.97
CA GLU A 131 -0.52 11.02 8.79
C GLU A 131 -1.05 9.82 9.60
N GLU A 132 -0.32 8.73 9.65
CA GLU A 132 -0.71 7.57 10.47
C GLU A 132 -0.68 7.89 11.97
N ILE A 133 0.33 8.63 12.41
CA ILE A 133 0.40 9.13 13.79
C ILE A 133 -0.81 10.03 14.10
N ALA A 134 -1.10 10.99 13.23
CA ALA A 134 -2.24 11.88 13.41
C ALA A 134 -3.56 11.11 13.49
N ARG A 135 -3.80 10.18 12.55
CA ARG A 135 -5.00 9.31 12.57
C ARG A 135 -5.12 8.49 13.84
N ALA A 136 -4.01 7.97 14.34
CA ALA A 136 -3.98 7.16 15.53
C ALA A 136 -4.28 7.95 16.81
N LEU A 137 -3.95 9.25 16.84
CA LEU A 137 -4.11 10.11 18.01
C LEU A 137 -5.43 10.88 18.03
N VAL A 138 -5.87 11.42 16.87
CA VAL A 138 -7.04 12.33 16.78
C VAL A 138 -8.18 11.79 15.92
N GLY A 139 -7.97 10.71 15.18
CA GLY A 139 -8.96 10.12 14.28
C GLY A 139 -8.86 10.59 12.84
N VAL A 140 -9.68 9.97 11.96
CA VAL A 140 -9.52 10.11 10.49
C VAL A 140 -9.92 11.48 9.96
N LYS A 141 -10.98 12.09 10.53
CA LYS A 141 -11.53 13.35 9.99
C LYS A 141 -10.61 14.57 10.15
N GLU A 142 -9.78 14.57 11.16
CA GLU A 142 -9.00 15.73 11.59
C GLU A 142 -7.50 15.58 11.27
N ALA A 143 -7.07 14.35 10.98
CA ALA A 143 -5.65 14.01 10.80
C ALA A 143 -4.96 14.85 9.72
N SER A 144 -5.57 15.02 8.55
CA SER A 144 -4.91 15.68 7.41
C SER A 144 -4.58 17.15 7.62
N SER A 145 -5.34 17.86 8.47
CA SER A 145 -5.10 19.27 8.77
C SER A 145 -3.99 19.48 9.82
N LEU A 146 -3.64 18.43 10.55
CA LEU A 146 -2.70 18.47 11.67
C LEU A 146 -1.30 17.94 11.32
N ILE A 147 -1.10 17.51 10.06
CA ILE A 147 0.18 16.99 9.59
C ILE A 147 1.18 18.13 9.41
N CYS A 148 2.37 17.96 9.98
CA CYS A 148 3.50 18.84 9.76
C CYS A 148 4.79 18.03 9.70
N VAL A 149 5.41 17.98 8.51
CA VAL A 149 6.72 17.40 8.26
C VAL A 149 7.66 18.53 7.85
N MET A 150 8.84 18.56 8.41
CA MET A 150 9.87 19.52 8.06
C MET A 150 11.11 18.78 7.54
N ASP A 151 11.72 19.35 6.50
CA ASP A 151 13.00 18.90 5.99
C ASP A 151 14.12 19.46 6.81
N VAL A 152 15.10 18.63 7.06
CA VAL A 152 16.32 19.02 7.75
C VAL A 152 17.47 18.80 6.77
N ALA A 153 18.02 19.89 6.25
CA ALA A 153 19.24 19.85 5.45
C ALA A 153 20.45 20.18 6.33
N ILE A 154 21.52 19.42 6.15
CA ILE A 154 22.78 19.60 6.89
C ILE A 154 23.88 19.85 5.86
N ASP A 155 24.48 21.02 5.90
CA ASP A 155 25.56 21.38 4.99
C ASP A 155 26.91 20.75 5.38
N LYS A 156 27.91 20.93 4.52
CA LYS A 156 29.30 20.42 4.75
C LYS A 156 29.96 20.99 6.00
N LYS A 157 29.46 22.10 6.54
CA LYS A 157 29.97 22.75 7.75
C LYS A 157 29.20 22.37 8.99
N GLY A 158 28.14 21.54 8.83
CA GLY A 158 27.25 21.12 9.90
C GLY A 158 26.20 22.18 10.25
N GLU A 159 25.95 23.15 9.37
CA GLU A 159 24.82 24.07 9.54
C GLU A 159 23.51 23.35 9.19
N VAL A 160 22.53 23.52 10.06
CA VAL A 160 21.23 22.85 9.95
C VAL A 160 20.20 23.85 9.47
N LEU A 161 19.61 23.58 8.31
CA LEU A 161 18.48 24.33 7.77
C LEU A 161 17.22 23.49 7.94
N ILE A 162 16.21 24.03 8.59
CA ILE A 162 14.89 23.42 8.73
C ILE A 162 13.92 24.19 7.86
N SER A 163 13.29 23.51 6.90
CA SER A 163 12.28 24.07 6.02
C SER A 163 11.02 23.20 6.05
N LYS A 164 9.89 23.81 5.73
CA LYS A 164 8.65 23.05 5.61
C LYS A 164 8.76 22.12 4.41
N ALA A 165 8.56 20.83 4.64
CA ALA A 165 8.50 19.85 3.57
C ALA A 165 7.35 20.18 2.60
N PRO A 166 7.52 19.89 1.30
CA PRO A 166 6.41 19.94 0.35
C PRO A 166 5.22 19.14 0.86
N ASP A 167 4.03 19.59 0.58
CA ASP A 167 2.86 18.81 0.96
C ASP A 167 2.78 17.50 0.16
N LYS A 168 2.04 16.52 0.68
CA LYS A 168 1.90 15.20 0.08
C LYS A 168 1.44 15.26 -1.38
N ASN A 169 0.53 16.16 -1.71
CA ASN A 169 -0.03 16.25 -3.06
C ASN A 169 0.99 16.82 -4.05
N GLN A 170 1.84 17.76 -3.62
CA GLN A 170 2.95 18.26 -4.42
C GLN A 170 3.98 17.15 -4.70
N LEU A 171 4.38 16.40 -3.67
CA LEU A 171 5.31 15.27 -3.81
C LEU A 171 4.77 14.17 -4.73
N ILE A 172 3.49 13.82 -4.58
CA ILE A 172 2.83 12.84 -5.43
C ILE A 172 2.81 13.36 -6.88
N ALA A 173 2.50 14.64 -7.10
CA ALA A 173 2.50 15.24 -8.44
C ALA A 173 3.88 15.15 -9.10
N GLU A 174 4.95 15.49 -8.39
CA GLU A 174 6.33 15.38 -8.91
C GLU A 174 6.74 13.94 -9.24
N MET A 175 6.35 12.98 -8.38
CA MET A 175 6.65 11.56 -8.65
C MET A 175 5.86 11.02 -9.84
N VAL A 176 4.62 11.47 -10.00
CA VAL A 176 3.75 11.09 -11.11
C VAL A 176 4.29 11.65 -12.42
N ASP A 177 4.67 12.93 -12.45
CA ASP A 177 5.25 13.56 -13.63
C ASP A 177 6.52 12.80 -14.07
N LYS A 178 7.35 12.37 -13.12
CA LYS A 178 8.54 11.55 -13.40
C LYS A 178 8.19 10.16 -13.91
N ALA A 179 7.21 9.49 -13.29
CA ALA A 179 6.76 8.16 -13.71
C ALA A 179 6.10 8.19 -15.11
N ASP A 180 5.36 9.25 -15.42
CA ASP A 180 4.75 9.44 -16.73
C ASP A 180 5.80 9.73 -17.83
N GLN A 181 6.89 10.45 -17.50
CA GLN A 181 8.06 10.62 -18.39
C GLN A 181 8.76 9.28 -18.67
N ASP A 182 9.00 8.46 -17.64
CA ASP A 182 9.60 7.13 -17.79
C ASP A 182 8.70 6.18 -18.61
N ARG A 183 7.38 6.34 -18.53
CA ARG A 183 6.39 5.55 -19.28
C ARG A 183 6.30 5.94 -20.76
N ALA A 184 6.45 7.21 -21.09
CA ALA A 184 6.45 7.68 -22.49
C ALA A 184 7.54 7.03 -23.34
N VAL A 185 8.59 6.47 -22.70
CA VAL A 185 9.68 5.73 -23.33
C VAL A 185 9.33 4.24 -23.55
N ALA A 186 8.32 3.72 -22.85
CA ALA A 186 7.93 2.31 -22.85
C ALA A 186 6.49 2.07 -23.32
N SER A 187 6.14 2.57 -24.52
CA SER A 187 4.85 2.24 -25.13
C SER A 187 4.84 0.78 -25.61
N PRO A 188 3.83 -0.04 -25.24
CA PRO A 188 3.71 -1.37 -25.79
C PRO A 188 3.31 -1.28 -27.28
N PRO A 189 3.86 -2.14 -28.15
CA PRO A 189 3.47 -2.21 -29.54
C PRO A 189 2.00 -2.65 -29.65
N ALA A 190 1.24 -1.93 -30.45
CA ALA A 190 -0.13 -2.29 -30.79
C ALA A 190 -0.17 -3.58 -31.62
N GLY A 191 -1.01 -4.51 -31.23
CA GLY A 191 -1.55 -5.56 -32.07
C GLY A 191 -0.81 -6.89 -32.03
N TYR A 192 -1.31 -7.83 -31.23
CA TYR A 192 -1.19 -9.26 -31.53
C TYR A 192 -2.49 -9.98 -31.12
N GLU A 193 -3.25 -10.41 -32.13
CA GLU A 193 -4.31 -11.40 -31.97
C GLU A 193 -3.73 -12.77 -32.25
N THR A 194 -3.54 -13.58 -31.22
CA THR A 194 -3.34 -15.02 -31.39
C THR A 194 -4.39 -15.73 -30.56
N PRO A 195 -5.16 -16.67 -31.15
CA PRO A 195 -6.10 -17.47 -30.36
C PRO A 195 -5.32 -18.24 -29.31
N LEU A 196 -5.67 -18.01 -28.05
CA LEU A 196 -5.04 -18.65 -26.92
C LEU A 196 -5.75 -19.98 -26.64
N TYR A 197 -5.00 -21.05 -26.54
CA TYR A 197 -5.50 -22.30 -26.01
C TYR A 197 -5.46 -22.21 -24.48
N LEU A 198 -6.55 -22.58 -23.82
CA LEU A 198 -6.64 -22.55 -22.35
C LEU A 198 -5.55 -23.39 -21.66
N ASP A 199 -5.00 -24.39 -22.36
CA ASP A 199 -3.92 -25.26 -21.87
C ASP A 199 -2.60 -24.51 -21.63
N ASP A 200 -2.42 -23.34 -22.27
CA ASP A 200 -1.21 -22.50 -22.14
C ASP A 200 -1.35 -21.44 -21.04
N ILE A 201 -2.45 -21.45 -20.28
CA ILE A 201 -2.70 -20.50 -19.20
C ILE A 201 -2.07 -21.00 -17.90
N GLU A 202 -1.16 -20.19 -17.37
CA GLU A 202 -0.60 -20.37 -16.02
C GLU A 202 -1.41 -19.55 -15.00
N PHE A 203 -1.26 -19.86 -13.72
CA PHE A 203 -1.92 -19.12 -12.64
C PHE A 203 -0.91 -18.61 -11.63
N ILE A 204 -1.15 -17.37 -11.20
CA ILE A 204 -0.38 -16.71 -10.16
C ILE A 204 -1.30 -16.26 -9.03
N TYR A 205 -0.71 -16.07 -7.85
CA TYR A 205 -1.43 -15.63 -6.67
C TYR A 205 -0.87 -14.28 -6.21
N ARG A 206 -1.71 -13.27 -6.25
CA ARG A 206 -1.34 -11.92 -5.85
C ARG A 206 -1.83 -11.61 -4.44
N PRO A 207 -0.91 -11.38 -3.48
CA PRO A 207 -1.27 -11.13 -2.11
C PRO A 207 -1.97 -9.79 -1.94
N MET A 208 -3.10 -9.77 -1.25
CA MET A 208 -3.91 -8.60 -0.95
C MET A 208 -3.70 -8.17 0.50
N LEU A 209 -3.22 -6.96 0.68
CA LEU A 209 -2.98 -6.32 1.97
C LEU A 209 -4.28 -5.77 2.55
N VAL A 210 -4.59 -6.12 3.78
CA VAL A 210 -5.57 -5.40 4.62
C VAL A 210 -4.87 -4.20 5.23
N THR A 211 -5.15 -2.99 4.77
CA THR A 211 -4.39 -1.79 5.11
C THR A 211 -4.45 -1.46 6.61
N ARG A 212 -5.63 -1.64 7.23
CA ARG A 212 -5.85 -1.32 8.65
C ARG A 212 -5.05 -2.21 9.60
N THR A 213 -4.99 -3.52 9.32
CA THR A 213 -4.34 -4.51 10.19
C THR A 213 -2.93 -4.85 9.75
N ARG A 214 -2.51 -4.40 8.57
CA ARG A 214 -1.21 -4.71 7.95
C ARG A 214 -0.98 -6.21 7.83
N VAL A 215 -2.00 -6.92 7.38
CA VAL A 215 -1.96 -8.36 7.21
C VAL A 215 -2.33 -8.72 5.78
N VAL A 216 -1.58 -9.63 5.18
CA VAL A 216 -1.97 -10.32 3.96
C VAL A 216 -2.73 -11.57 4.39
N SER A 217 -4.01 -11.64 4.04
CA SER A 217 -4.89 -12.75 4.39
C SER A 217 -5.67 -13.30 3.21
N THR A 218 -5.55 -12.70 2.04
CA THR A 218 -6.26 -13.09 0.82
C THR A 218 -5.29 -13.08 -0.34
N TYR A 219 -5.42 -14.06 -1.23
CA TYR A 219 -4.63 -14.18 -2.45
C TYR A 219 -5.56 -14.20 -3.65
N VAL A 220 -5.37 -13.26 -4.58
CA VAL A 220 -6.17 -13.21 -5.82
C VAL A 220 -5.60 -14.20 -6.80
N CYS A 221 -6.41 -15.17 -7.23
CA CYS A 221 -6.07 -16.13 -8.27
C CYS A 221 -6.19 -15.46 -9.64
N ILE A 222 -5.10 -15.36 -10.39
CA ILE A 222 -5.04 -14.61 -11.63
C ILE A 222 -4.48 -15.49 -12.74
N PRO A 223 -5.26 -15.74 -13.82
CA PRO A 223 -4.73 -16.37 -15.01
C PRO A 223 -3.71 -15.46 -15.68
N VAL A 224 -2.62 -16.03 -16.16
CA VAL A 224 -1.56 -15.32 -16.88
C VAL A 224 -1.14 -16.14 -18.10
N HIS A 225 -0.79 -15.44 -19.15
CA HIS A 225 -0.18 -16.03 -20.32
C HIS A 225 1.03 -15.21 -20.74
N LYS A 226 2.07 -15.92 -21.15
CA LYS A 226 3.26 -15.30 -21.70
C LYS A 226 3.25 -15.42 -23.21
N ASP A 227 3.13 -14.29 -23.90
CA ASP A 227 3.12 -14.26 -25.34
C ASP A 227 4.49 -14.66 -25.94
N LYS A 228 4.54 -14.85 -27.27
CA LYS A 228 5.74 -15.24 -27.99
C LYS A 228 6.87 -14.21 -27.88
N LEU A 229 6.58 -12.98 -27.50
CA LEU A 229 7.53 -11.89 -27.27
C LEU A 229 8.00 -11.83 -25.80
N GLY A 230 7.48 -12.73 -24.95
CA GLY A 230 7.80 -12.77 -23.53
C GLY A 230 7.03 -11.76 -22.68
N GLN A 231 6.01 -11.10 -23.24
CA GLN A 231 5.13 -10.18 -22.48
C GLN A 231 4.03 -10.97 -21.79
N TYR A 232 3.69 -10.56 -20.56
CA TYR A 232 2.63 -11.18 -19.78
C TYR A 232 1.30 -10.49 -20.02
N GLN A 233 0.31 -11.27 -20.44
CA GLN A 233 -1.10 -10.93 -20.34
C GLN A 233 -1.65 -11.49 -19.02
N SER A 234 -2.62 -10.84 -18.39
CA SER A 234 -3.16 -11.28 -17.10
C SER A 234 -4.65 -11.00 -16.97
N GLY A 235 -5.33 -11.80 -16.15
CA GLY A 235 -6.78 -11.74 -16.02
C GLY A 235 -7.46 -12.09 -17.33
N TYR A 236 -8.58 -11.45 -17.64
CA TYR A 236 -9.34 -11.77 -18.87
C TYR A 236 -8.67 -11.31 -20.17
N SER A 237 -7.62 -10.48 -20.10
CA SER A 237 -6.86 -10.12 -21.31
C SER A 237 -6.08 -11.30 -21.92
N VAL A 238 -5.91 -12.39 -21.19
CA VAL A 238 -5.33 -13.65 -21.72
C VAL A 238 -6.15 -14.23 -22.86
N LEU A 239 -7.44 -13.91 -22.96
CA LEU A 239 -8.36 -14.35 -24.04
C LEU A 239 -8.35 -13.42 -25.26
N GLY A 240 -7.50 -12.36 -25.26
CA GLY A 240 -7.47 -11.37 -26.33
C GLY A 240 -8.46 -10.21 -26.14
N ALA A 241 -8.67 -9.43 -27.21
CA ALA A 241 -9.41 -8.16 -27.14
C ALA A 241 -10.93 -8.33 -27.07
N THR A 242 -11.48 -9.36 -27.70
CA THR A 242 -12.94 -9.56 -27.85
C THR A 242 -13.34 -11.01 -27.58
N PRO A 243 -13.17 -11.51 -26.33
CA PRO A 243 -13.53 -12.87 -26.02
C PRO A 243 -15.05 -13.07 -26.08
N SER A 244 -15.45 -14.24 -26.57
CA SER A 244 -16.85 -14.66 -26.57
C SER A 244 -17.34 -14.94 -25.14
N PRO A 245 -18.66 -14.87 -24.87
CA PRO A 245 -19.21 -15.28 -23.58
C PRO A 245 -18.91 -16.72 -23.17
N GLN A 246 -18.64 -17.60 -24.13
CA GLN A 246 -18.27 -18.98 -23.86
C GLN A 246 -16.81 -19.11 -23.39
N GLU A 247 -15.90 -18.40 -24.06
CA GLU A 247 -14.47 -18.35 -23.64
C GLU A 247 -14.31 -17.77 -22.24
N LEU A 248 -15.08 -16.72 -21.92
CA LEU A 248 -15.11 -16.12 -20.58
C LEU A 248 -15.58 -17.14 -19.54
N PHE A 249 -16.64 -17.89 -19.83
CA PHE A 249 -17.14 -18.95 -18.96
C PHE A 249 -16.13 -20.08 -18.77
N GLU A 250 -15.45 -20.51 -19.83
CA GLU A 250 -14.42 -21.56 -19.77
C GLU A 250 -13.21 -21.13 -18.94
N LEU A 251 -12.78 -19.88 -19.06
CA LEU A 251 -11.72 -19.31 -18.22
C LEU A 251 -12.15 -19.24 -16.75
N ASP A 252 -13.36 -18.80 -16.46
CA ASP A 252 -13.91 -18.78 -15.09
C ASP A 252 -13.92 -20.21 -14.51
N HIS A 253 -14.33 -21.19 -15.30
CA HIS A 253 -14.38 -22.58 -14.87
C HIS A 253 -12.99 -23.18 -14.63
N LEU A 254 -12.00 -22.87 -15.48
CA LEU A 254 -10.61 -23.26 -15.28
C LEU A 254 -10.03 -22.61 -14.02
N THR A 255 -10.28 -21.32 -13.83
CA THR A 255 -9.82 -20.55 -12.66
C THR A 255 -10.39 -21.15 -11.35
N GLU A 256 -11.64 -21.57 -11.37
CA GLU A 256 -12.32 -22.24 -10.27
C GLU A 256 -11.62 -23.56 -9.88
N HIS A 257 -11.25 -24.40 -10.85
CA HIS A 257 -10.54 -25.66 -10.61
C HIS A 257 -9.17 -25.43 -9.99
N VAL A 258 -8.38 -24.52 -10.57
CA VAL A 258 -7.06 -24.20 -10.06
C VAL A 258 -7.11 -23.61 -8.65
N ALA A 259 -8.10 -22.75 -8.39
CA ALA A 259 -8.31 -22.21 -7.05
C ALA A 259 -8.71 -23.29 -6.02
N ALA A 260 -9.50 -24.30 -6.44
CA ALA A 260 -9.85 -25.43 -5.57
C ALA A 260 -8.65 -26.29 -5.21
N GLU A 261 -7.77 -26.57 -6.18
CA GLU A 261 -6.51 -27.30 -5.93
C GLU A 261 -5.61 -26.54 -4.96
N GLU A 262 -5.49 -25.23 -5.13
CA GLU A 262 -4.68 -24.40 -4.25
C GLU A 262 -5.28 -24.30 -2.84
N LEU A 263 -6.61 -24.19 -2.74
CA LEU A 263 -7.31 -24.21 -1.46
C LEU A 263 -7.09 -25.53 -0.72
N ALA A 264 -7.11 -26.66 -1.45
CA ALA A 264 -6.81 -27.97 -0.87
C ALA A 264 -5.38 -28.03 -0.29
N LYS A 265 -4.39 -27.43 -0.98
CA LYS A 265 -3.02 -27.30 -0.47
C LYS A 265 -2.96 -26.45 0.80
N LEU A 266 -3.66 -25.31 0.81
CA LEU A 266 -3.73 -24.44 2.01
C LEU A 266 -4.34 -25.16 3.21
N ILE A 267 -5.41 -25.91 3.00
CA ILE A 267 -6.07 -26.71 4.05
C ILE A 267 -5.14 -27.78 4.59
N LYS A 268 -4.50 -28.53 3.70
CA LYS A 268 -3.51 -29.57 4.07
C LYS A 268 -2.37 -29.00 4.92
N ASN A 269 -1.95 -27.76 4.63
CA ASN A 269 -0.87 -27.07 5.34
C ASN A 269 -1.37 -26.27 6.57
N HIS A 270 -2.64 -26.42 6.97
CA HIS A 270 -3.27 -25.68 8.07
C HIS A 270 -3.22 -24.15 7.91
N ALA A 271 -2.99 -23.65 6.71
CA ALA A 271 -2.99 -22.24 6.40
C ALA A 271 -4.42 -21.66 6.46
N ARG A 272 -4.58 -20.41 6.83
CA ARG A 272 -5.88 -19.73 7.07
C ARG A 272 -6.24 -18.70 6.02
N SER A 273 -5.45 -18.54 5.01
CA SER A 273 -5.66 -17.55 3.95
C SER A 273 -6.91 -17.84 3.14
N LEU A 274 -7.46 -16.79 2.55
CA LEU A 274 -8.58 -16.80 1.63
C LEU A 274 -8.07 -16.77 0.19
N ILE A 275 -8.83 -17.32 -0.73
CA ILE A 275 -8.60 -17.14 -2.16
C ILE A 275 -9.68 -16.22 -2.72
N ALA A 276 -9.27 -15.17 -3.41
CA ALA A 276 -10.17 -14.32 -4.18
C ALA A 276 -10.26 -14.86 -5.62
N LEU A 277 -11.47 -15.11 -6.05
CA LEU A 277 -11.80 -15.76 -7.30
C LEU A 277 -12.58 -14.78 -8.18
N PRO A 278 -11.99 -14.27 -9.28
CA PRO A 278 -12.72 -13.43 -10.22
C PRO A 278 -13.75 -14.29 -10.98
N VAL A 279 -14.91 -13.71 -11.24
CA VAL A 279 -15.96 -14.27 -12.07
C VAL A 279 -16.54 -13.19 -12.97
N HIS A 280 -16.61 -13.46 -14.27
CA HIS A 280 -17.04 -12.49 -15.25
C HIS A 280 -18.56 -12.30 -15.28
N PHE A 281 -18.98 -11.09 -15.57
CA PHE A 281 -20.41 -10.75 -15.75
C PHE A 281 -21.13 -11.69 -16.71
N GLU A 282 -20.52 -12.05 -17.84
CA GLU A 282 -21.12 -12.92 -18.84
C GLU A 282 -21.41 -14.35 -18.33
N THR A 283 -20.63 -14.83 -17.40
CA THR A 283 -20.88 -16.12 -16.70
C THR A 283 -22.10 -16.00 -15.78
N LEU A 284 -22.22 -14.86 -15.07
CA LEU A 284 -23.29 -14.62 -14.11
C LEU A 284 -24.61 -14.20 -14.79
N ALA A 285 -24.55 -13.46 -15.89
CA ALA A 285 -25.72 -12.93 -16.59
C ALA A 285 -26.58 -14.01 -17.24
N ASN A 286 -25.96 -15.08 -17.74
CA ASN A 286 -26.64 -16.22 -18.29
C ASN A 286 -26.98 -17.25 -17.20
N ILE A 287 -28.25 -17.56 -17.02
CA ILE A 287 -28.71 -18.45 -15.92
C ILE A 287 -28.13 -19.87 -16.02
N GLN A 288 -27.97 -20.42 -17.24
CA GLN A 288 -27.45 -21.78 -17.43
C GLN A 288 -25.95 -21.83 -17.07
N ARG A 289 -25.15 -20.84 -17.54
CA ARG A 289 -23.73 -20.75 -17.19
C ARG A 289 -23.57 -20.56 -15.70
N ARG A 290 -24.33 -19.64 -15.08
CA ARG A 290 -24.27 -19.38 -13.64
C ARG A 290 -24.59 -20.62 -12.82
N LEU A 291 -25.66 -21.35 -13.15
CA LEU A 291 -26.03 -22.60 -12.44
C LEU A 291 -24.95 -23.66 -12.58
N LYS A 292 -24.40 -23.84 -13.79
CA LYS A 292 -23.30 -24.77 -14.03
C LYS A 292 -22.05 -24.41 -13.25
N TYR A 293 -21.68 -23.13 -13.24
CA TYR A 293 -20.54 -22.60 -12.47
C TYR A 293 -20.71 -22.88 -10.98
N LEU A 294 -21.85 -22.51 -10.38
CA LEU A 294 -22.10 -22.71 -8.95
C LEU A 294 -22.19 -24.19 -8.56
N ALA A 295 -22.80 -25.05 -9.38
CA ALA A 295 -22.87 -26.50 -9.13
C ALA A 295 -21.46 -27.12 -9.13
N ASN A 296 -20.60 -26.70 -10.06
CA ASN A 296 -19.23 -27.16 -10.12
C ASN A 296 -18.44 -26.72 -8.89
N LEU A 297 -18.56 -25.47 -8.52
CA LEU A 297 -17.89 -24.91 -7.33
C LEU A 297 -18.26 -25.71 -6.07
N GLU A 298 -19.52 -25.95 -5.83
CA GLU A 298 -19.98 -26.74 -4.67
C GLU A 298 -19.39 -28.15 -4.67
N SER A 299 -19.27 -28.75 -5.83
CA SER A 299 -18.69 -30.10 -6.00
C SER A 299 -17.20 -30.14 -5.69
N ILE A 300 -16.41 -29.17 -6.21
CA ILE A 300 -14.94 -29.17 -6.07
C ILE A 300 -14.44 -28.61 -4.75
N MET A 301 -15.15 -27.66 -4.15
CA MET A 301 -14.72 -26.97 -2.90
C MET A 301 -15.06 -27.76 -1.62
N GLN A 302 -15.90 -28.80 -1.65
CA GLN A 302 -16.17 -29.73 -0.55
C GLN A 302 -16.36 -29.04 0.83
N ASN A 303 -17.33 -28.15 0.97
CA ASN A 303 -17.64 -27.39 2.19
C ASN A 303 -16.59 -26.32 2.63
N ASN A 304 -15.58 -26.04 1.82
CA ASN A 304 -14.58 -25.00 2.13
C ASN A 304 -14.88 -23.65 1.45
N THR A 305 -16.09 -23.42 1.04
CA THR A 305 -16.53 -22.22 0.33
C THR A 305 -16.46 -20.96 1.21
N ASP A 306 -16.44 -21.09 2.54
CA ASP A 306 -16.21 -20.01 3.51
C ASP A 306 -14.80 -19.38 3.39
N ARG A 307 -13.91 -19.99 2.61
CA ARG A 307 -12.56 -19.49 2.31
C ARG A 307 -12.44 -18.82 0.95
N ILE A 308 -13.52 -18.72 0.20
CA ILE A 308 -13.59 -18.06 -1.11
C ILE A 308 -14.14 -16.65 -0.97
N VAL A 309 -13.54 -15.72 -1.68
CA VAL A 309 -14.06 -14.37 -1.92
C VAL A 309 -14.32 -14.23 -3.41
N PHE A 310 -15.55 -14.04 -3.83
CA PHE A 310 -15.84 -13.79 -5.25
C PHE A 310 -15.59 -12.32 -5.58
N GLU A 311 -14.95 -12.08 -6.71
CA GLU A 311 -14.84 -10.78 -7.33
C GLU A 311 -15.62 -10.75 -8.65
N MET A 312 -16.75 -10.06 -8.69
CA MET A 312 -17.49 -9.82 -9.94
C MET A 312 -16.74 -8.82 -10.81
N VAL A 313 -16.47 -9.18 -12.06
CA VAL A 313 -15.75 -8.33 -13.03
C VAL A 313 -16.51 -8.18 -14.34
N GLY A 314 -16.16 -7.18 -15.15
CA GLY A 314 -16.81 -6.94 -16.44
C GLY A 314 -18.26 -6.43 -16.31
N LEU A 315 -18.61 -5.85 -15.16
CA LEU A 315 -19.95 -5.31 -14.93
C LEU A 315 -20.20 -4.11 -15.83
N PRO A 316 -21.35 -4.04 -16.55
CA PRO A 316 -21.76 -2.86 -17.29
C PRO A 316 -21.88 -1.63 -16.38
N GLU A 317 -21.56 -0.43 -16.90
CA GLU A 317 -21.59 0.82 -16.13
C GLU A 317 -22.94 1.09 -15.45
N ASN A 318 -24.04 0.78 -16.12
CA ASN A 318 -25.39 1.03 -15.64
C ASN A 318 -26.15 -0.25 -15.27
N ILE A 319 -25.44 -1.23 -14.68
CA ILE A 319 -26.09 -2.47 -14.27
C ILE A 319 -27.19 -2.18 -13.23
N PRO A 320 -28.43 -2.67 -13.44
CA PRO A 320 -29.51 -2.46 -12.47
C PRO A 320 -29.21 -3.14 -11.13
N GLN A 321 -29.53 -2.43 -10.04
CA GLN A 321 -29.37 -2.95 -8.66
C GLN A 321 -29.98 -4.36 -8.45
N PRO A 322 -31.18 -4.69 -8.94
CA PRO A 322 -31.74 -6.03 -8.78
C PRO A 322 -30.86 -7.12 -9.38
N ARG A 323 -30.15 -6.86 -10.47
CA ARG A 323 -29.22 -7.82 -11.09
C ARG A 323 -28.00 -8.05 -10.20
N ILE A 324 -27.44 -7.01 -9.62
CA ILE A 324 -26.32 -7.16 -8.67
C ILE A 324 -26.79 -7.94 -7.44
N LEU A 325 -27.96 -7.64 -6.90
CA LEU A 325 -28.54 -8.39 -5.78
C LEU A 325 -28.74 -9.86 -6.11
N GLU A 326 -29.23 -10.20 -7.30
CA GLU A 326 -29.38 -11.57 -7.78
C GLU A 326 -28.05 -12.31 -7.79
N PHE A 327 -27.01 -11.71 -8.39
CA PHE A 327 -25.68 -12.31 -8.46
C PHE A 327 -25.05 -12.46 -7.07
N THR A 328 -25.08 -11.40 -6.28
CA THR A 328 -24.53 -11.41 -4.93
C THR A 328 -25.21 -12.48 -4.06
N SER A 329 -26.54 -12.59 -4.13
CA SER A 329 -27.30 -13.59 -3.38
C SER A 329 -26.94 -15.02 -3.81
N SER A 330 -26.72 -15.24 -5.09
CA SER A 330 -26.30 -16.55 -5.61
C SER A 330 -24.88 -16.91 -5.15
N LEU A 331 -23.92 -16.00 -5.26
CA LEU A 331 -22.52 -16.22 -4.91
C LEU A 331 -22.29 -16.33 -3.39
N ARG A 332 -23.04 -15.58 -2.58
CA ARG A 332 -22.87 -15.59 -1.11
C ARG A 332 -23.20 -16.91 -0.43
N ARG A 333 -23.98 -17.76 -1.06
CA ARG A 333 -24.27 -19.11 -0.53
C ARG A 333 -23.03 -19.99 -0.51
N SER A 334 -22.11 -19.74 -1.45
CA SER A 334 -20.90 -20.54 -1.65
C SER A 334 -19.64 -19.68 -1.51
N SER A 335 -19.65 -18.66 -0.60
CA SER A 335 -18.49 -17.83 -0.35
C SER A 335 -18.55 -17.07 0.98
N ARG A 336 -17.40 -16.64 1.44
CA ARG A 336 -17.25 -15.77 2.60
C ARG A 336 -17.72 -14.34 2.30
N ALA A 337 -17.44 -13.84 1.11
CA ALA A 337 -17.76 -12.48 0.71
C ALA A 337 -17.85 -12.37 -0.81
N VAL A 338 -18.60 -11.38 -1.27
CA VAL A 338 -18.66 -10.97 -2.67
C VAL A 338 -18.23 -9.52 -2.77
N ILE A 339 -17.27 -9.25 -3.65
CA ILE A 339 -16.78 -7.92 -3.99
C ILE A 339 -17.02 -7.66 -5.47
N ALA A 340 -16.96 -6.42 -5.91
CA ALA A 340 -17.20 -6.07 -7.31
C ALA A 340 -16.23 -5.02 -7.81
N ARG A 341 -15.70 -5.21 -9.03
CA ARG A 341 -14.77 -4.31 -9.70
C ARG A 341 -15.52 -3.37 -10.63
N PHE A 342 -15.17 -2.09 -10.54
CA PHE A 342 -15.73 -1.03 -11.38
C PHE A 342 -14.62 -0.22 -12.05
N SER A 343 -15.00 0.67 -12.96
CA SER A 343 -14.11 1.67 -13.51
C SER A 343 -13.70 2.69 -12.42
N PRO A 344 -12.49 3.26 -12.45
CA PRO A 344 -12.04 4.26 -11.48
C PRO A 344 -12.89 5.53 -11.41
N ASP A 345 -13.58 5.88 -12.48
CA ASP A 345 -14.50 7.03 -12.58
C ASP A 345 -15.95 6.70 -12.18
N HIS A 346 -16.22 5.47 -11.74
CA HIS A 346 -17.54 5.07 -11.28
C HIS A 346 -17.94 5.81 -10.00
N GLY A 347 -19.17 6.35 -9.96
CA GLY A 347 -19.66 7.16 -8.84
C GLY A 347 -21.00 6.74 -8.24
N ASN A 348 -21.70 5.75 -8.82
CA ASN A 348 -23.04 5.38 -8.36
C ASN A 348 -23.05 4.19 -7.39
N PHE A 349 -22.75 4.46 -6.12
CA PHE A 349 -22.66 3.44 -5.08
C PHE A 349 -23.91 3.19 -4.20
N PRO A 350 -24.93 4.07 -4.12
CA PRO A 350 -26.03 3.90 -3.17
C PRO A 350 -26.72 2.55 -3.26
N ALA A 351 -26.83 2.00 -4.46
CA ALA A 351 -27.48 0.73 -4.74
C ALA A 351 -26.70 -0.49 -4.25
N TYR A 352 -25.39 -0.40 -4.11
CA TYR A 352 -24.52 -1.58 -3.95
C TYR A 352 -24.41 -2.06 -2.52
N ARG A 353 -24.56 -1.18 -1.54
CA ARG A 353 -24.63 -1.56 -0.13
C ARG A 353 -25.82 -2.49 0.13
N THR A 354 -27.00 -2.13 -0.35
CA THR A 354 -28.22 -2.92 -0.18
C THR A 354 -28.22 -4.20 -1.01
N ALA A 355 -27.43 -4.24 -2.08
CA ALA A 355 -27.20 -5.45 -2.88
C ALA A 355 -26.27 -6.47 -2.20
N GLY A 356 -25.76 -6.20 -0.99
CA GLY A 356 -25.00 -7.14 -0.18
C GLY A 356 -23.53 -7.31 -0.59
N LEU A 357 -22.96 -6.37 -1.34
CA LEU A 357 -21.52 -6.33 -1.62
C LEU A 357 -20.74 -6.05 -0.33
N HIS A 358 -19.64 -6.77 -0.16
CA HIS A 358 -18.69 -6.56 0.93
C HIS A 358 -17.75 -5.40 0.67
N ALA A 359 -17.29 -5.26 -0.57
CA ALA A 359 -16.42 -4.19 -1.01
C ALA A 359 -16.62 -3.89 -2.51
N VAL A 360 -16.27 -2.67 -2.88
CA VAL A 360 -16.18 -2.21 -4.27
C VAL A 360 -14.73 -1.82 -4.59
N GLY A 361 -14.30 -2.04 -5.81
CA GLY A 361 -12.90 -1.79 -6.12
C GLY A 361 -12.63 -1.45 -7.57
N ILE A 362 -11.37 -1.17 -7.84
CA ILE A 362 -10.84 -0.76 -9.13
C ILE A 362 -9.58 -1.57 -9.48
N ASP A 363 -9.28 -1.65 -10.77
CA ASP A 363 -7.99 -2.13 -11.25
C ASP A 363 -7.24 -0.96 -11.90
N VAL A 364 -6.13 -0.56 -11.30
CA VAL A 364 -5.31 0.56 -11.80
C VAL A 364 -4.19 0.10 -12.73
N PHE A 365 -3.94 -1.21 -12.83
CA PHE A 365 -2.91 -1.75 -13.72
C PHE A 365 -3.27 -1.58 -15.19
N SER A 366 -4.51 -1.88 -15.54
CA SER A 366 -5.02 -1.82 -16.91
C SER A 366 -5.31 -0.41 -17.41
N GLN A 367 -5.18 0.62 -16.56
CA GLN A 367 -5.52 1.99 -16.92
C GLN A 367 -4.45 2.65 -17.78
N THR A 368 -4.89 3.31 -18.85
CA THR A 368 -4.03 4.10 -19.75
C THR A 368 -3.85 5.55 -19.29
N LYS A 369 -4.64 5.99 -18.31
CA LYS A 369 -4.56 7.34 -17.71
C LYS A 369 -3.21 7.58 -17.04
N SER A 370 -2.76 8.83 -17.00
CA SER A 370 -1.60 9.23 -16.21
C SER A 370 -1.82 8.95 -14.72
N GLU A 371 -0.75 8.75 -13.96
CA GLU A 371 -0.87 8.51 -12.52
C GLU A 371 -1.56 9.68 -11.79
N ARG A 372 -1.34 10.91 -12.24
CA ARG A 372 -2.01 12.10 -11.70
C ARG A 372 -3.54 12.02 -11.85
N MET A 373 -4.01 11.61 -13.01
CA MET A 373 -5.45 11.42 -13.25
C MET A 373 -5.98 10.26 -12.41
N LEU A 374 -5.26 9.14 -12.35
CA LEU A 374 -5.64 7.99 -11.53
C LEU A 374 -5.74 8.34 -10.05
N ILE A 375 -4.82 9.13 -9.50
CA ILE A 375 -4.88 9.56 -8.10
C ILE A 375 -6.15 10.35 -7.82
N LYS A 376 -6.52 11.27 -8.72
CA LYS A 376 -7.78 12.02 -8.59
C LYS A 376 -9.01 11.11 -8.66
N ASP A 377 -9.02 10.17 -9.59
CA ASP A 377 -10.12 9.21 -9.75
C ASP A 377 -10.26 8.34 -8.50
N ILE A 378 -9.17 7.80 -7.96
CA ILE A 378 -9.20 6.96 -6.76
C ILE A 378 -9.63 7.75 -5.51
N GLU A 379 -9.27 9.02 -5.38
CA GLU A 379 -9.74 9.89 -4.29
C GLU A 379 -11.27 10.04 -4.35
N THR A 380 -11.81 10.33 -5.53
CA THR A 380 -13.24 10.46 -5.76
C THR A 380 -13.97 9.14 -5.52
N PHE A 381 -13.43 8.03 -6.06
CA PHE A 381 -13.99 6.69 -5.89
C PHE A 381 -14.11 6.30 -4.41
N VAL A 382 -13.04 6.47 -3.64
CA VAL A 382 -13.01 6.11 -2.23
C VAL A 382 -13.95 7.00 -1.41
N SER A 383 -14.01 8.31 -1.69
CA SER A 383 -14.93 9.21 -1.02
C SER A 383 -16.39 8.76 -1.20
N ASN A 384 -16.79 8.55 -2.46
CA ASN A 384 -18.14 8.10 -2.80
C ASN A 384 -18.49 6.74 -2.18
N ALA A 385 -17.55 5.78 -2.20
CA ALA A 385 -17.77 4.46 -1.60
C ALA A 385 -17.93 4.56 -0.09
N LYS A 386 -17.12 5.38 0.60
CA LYS A 386 -17.20 5.57 2.05
C LYS A 386 -18.46 6.27 2.50
N GLU A 387 -18.95 7.27 1.76
CA GLU A 387 -20.23 7.91 2.00
C GLU A 387 -21.38 6.89 1.98
N ASN A 388 -21.26 5.87 1.15
CA ASN A 388 -22.21 4.76 1.05
C ASN A 388 -21.85 3.58 1.97
N GLN A 389 -20.91 3.74 2.91
CA GLN A 389 -20.48 2.74 3.89
C GLN A 389 -20.00 1.41 3.26
N LEU A 390 -19.44 1.48 2.06
CA LEU A 390 -18.79 0.37 1.37
C LEU A 390 -17.31 0.35 1.69
N ARG A 391 -16.75 -0.84 1.84
CA ARG A 391 -15.30 -1.04 1.85
C ARG A 391 -14.75 -0.90 0.44
N THR A 392 -13.47 -0.58 0.34
CA THR A 392 -12.82 -0.31 -0.93
C THR A 392 -11.58 -1.16 -1.13
N TYR A 393 -11.33 -1.57 -2.39
CA TYR A 393 -10.09 -2.23 -2.75
C TYR A 393 -9.52 -1.70 -4.07
N ALA A 394 -8.20 -1.82 -4.23
CA ALA A 394 -7.55 -1.51 -5.50
C ALA A 394 -6.55 -2.62 -5.88
N HIS A 395 -6.67 -3.07 -7.12
CA HIS A 395 -5.76 -4.01 -7.76
C HIS A 395 -4.71 -3.31 -8.58
N GLY A 396 -3.53 -3.94 -8.70
CA GLY A 396 -2.53 -3.57 -9.67
C GLY A 396 -1.73 -2.32 -9.33
N ILE A 397 -1.58 -1.99 -8.06
CA ILE A 397 -0.72 -0.87 -7.61
C ILE A 397 0.71 -1.13 -8.07
N ARG A 398 1.17 -0.34 -9.06
CA ARG A 398 2.44 -0.55 -9.76
C ARG A 398 3.59 0.32 -9.28
N SER A 399 3.30 1.45 -8.66
CA SER A 399 4.30 2.43 -8.21
C SER A 399 4.13 2.80 -6.75
N ILE A 400 5.21 3.30 -6.14
CA ILE A 400 5.20 3.79 -4.76
C ILE A 400 4.28 5.01 -4.61
N SER A 401 4.19 5.87 -5.64
CA SER A 401 3.29 7.03 -5.65
C SER A 401 1.83 6.60 -5.55
N LEU A 402 1.40 5.64 -6.38
CA LEU A 402 0.04 5.08 -6.32
C LEU A 402 -0.23 4.36 -5.00
N LEU A 403 0.76 3.60 -4.49
CA LEU A 403 0.63 2.94 -3.18
C LEU A 403 0.41 3.95 -2.06
N THR A 404 1.22 5.01 -2.05
CA THR A 404 1.11 6.08 -1.05
C THR A 404 -0.25 6.77 -1.15
N ALA A 405 -0.67 7.14 -2.37
CA ALA A 405 -1.97 7.74 -2.60
C ALA A 405 -3.11 6.84 -2.13
N ALA A 406 -3.09 5.54 -2.48
CA ALA A 406 -4.11 4.58 -2.09
C ALA A 406 -4.20 4.39 -0.56
N ILE A 407 -3.06 4.30 0.15
CA ILE A 407 -3.03 4.22 1.61
C ILE A 407 -3.60 5.50 2.23
N CYS A 408 -3.19 6.67 1.74
CA CYS A 408 -3.62 7.97 2.27
C CYS A 408 -5.10 8.25 2.01
N THR A 409 -5.63 7.86 0.86
CA THR A 409 -7.05 7.95 0.54
C THR A 409 -7.87 6.99 1.41
N GLY A 410 -7.22 5.92 1.90
CA GLY A 410 -7.78 4.99 2.87
C GLY A 410 -8.57 3.87 2.24
N PHE A 411 -8.02 3.24 1.20
CA PHE A 411 -8.49 1.94 0.76
C PHE A 411 -8.38 0.91 1.87
N ASP A 412 -9.34 -0.01 1.94
CA ASP A 412 -9.33 -1.09 2.92
C ASP A 412 -8.42 -2.24 2.51
N TYR A 413 -8.32 -2.51 1.19
CA TYR A 413 -7.53 -3.61 0.65
C TYR A 413 -6.73 -3.14 -0.56
N LEU A 414 -5.48 -3.58 -0.67
CA LEU A 414 -4.56 -3.22 -1.75
C LEU A 414 -3.75 -4.42 -2.22
N ASP A 415 -3.52 -4.53 -3.52
CA ASP A 415 -2.52 -5.42 -4.08
C ASP A 415 -1.75 -4.79 -5.25
N GLY A 416 -0.68 -5.42 -5.67
CA GLY A 416 0.10 -5.02 -6.83
C GLY A 416 1.61 -5.13 -6.61
N TYR A 417 2.35 -4.91 -7.68
CA TYR A 417 3.82 -5.05 -7.71
C TYR A 417 4.56 -4.12 -6.76
N ALA A 418 3.96 -2.95 -6.44
CA ALA A 418 4.55 -2.03 -5.48
C ALA A 418 4.49 -2.55 -4.04
N LEU A 419 3.57 -3.48 -3.73
CA LEU A 419 3.45 -4.07 -2.39
C LEU A 419 4.32 -5.31 -2.24
N SER A 420 4.19 -6.26 -3.15
CA SER A 420 4.90 -7.54 -3.06
C SER A 420 5.11 -8.18 -4.41
N SER A 421 6.05 -9.11 -4.47
CA SER A 421 6.20 -10.01 -5.62
C SER A 421 5.00 -10.93 -5.73
N ILE A 422 4.73 -11.34 -6.96
CA ILE A 422 3.78 -12.39 -7.30
C ILE A 422 4.27 -13.71 -6.71
N ALA A 423 3.33 -14.54 -6.24
CA ALA A 423 3.60 -15.90 -5.77
C ALA A 423 3.04 -16.93 -6.76
N THR A 424 3.72 -18.07 -6.88
CA THR A 424 3.24 -19.23 -7.65
C THR A 424 2.20 -20.05 -6.89
N GLY A 425 1.97 -19.75 -5.62
CA GLY A 425 0.96 -20.35 -4.75
C GLY A 425 0.59 -19.41 -3.62
N ALA A 426 -0.57 -19.63 -3.02
CA ALA A 426 -1.02 -18.87 -1.86
C ALA A 426 -0.28 -19.33 -0.59
N LEU A 427 0.08 -18.39 0.26
CA LEU A 427 0.76 -18.64 1.54
C LEU A 427 -0.21 -18.47 2.71
N ASP A 428 0.21 -18.82 3.93
CA ASP A 428 -0.60 -18.53 5.12
C ASP A 428 -0.68 -17.02 5.40
N VAL A 429 -1.59 -16.68 6.30
CA VAL A 429 -1.75 -15.30 6.79
C VAL A 429 -0.43 -14.78 7.34
N GLN A 430 0.01 -13.64 6.84
CA GLN A 430 1.30 -13.05 7.23
C GLN A 430 1.20 -11.56 7.49
N GLY A 431 2.02 -11.08 8.43
CA GLY A 431 2.17 -9.66 8.69
C GLY A 431 2.87 -8.96 7.51
N PHE A 432 2.47 -7.72 7.24
CA PHE A 432 3.04 -6.88 6.20
C PHE A 432 3.75 -5.67 6.78
N SER A 433 5.01 -5.46 6.39
CA SER A 433 5.77 -4.28 6.76
C SER A 433 5.59 -3.19 5.70
N LEU A 434 5.13 -2.02 6.09
CA LEU A 434 5.03 -0.86 5.19
C LEU A 434 6.41 -0.38 4.68
N ALA A 435 7.51 -0.79 5.33
CA ALA A 435 8.86 -0.54 4.83
C ALA A 435 9.24 -1.44 3.64
N ALA A 436 8.62 -2.61 3.51
CA ALA A 436 8.98 -3.59 2.47
C ALA A 436 8.88 -3.05 1.02
N PRO A 437 7.84 -2.31 0.62
CA PRO A 437 7.75 -1.72 -0.71
C PRO A 437 8.93 -0.80 -1.05
N TYR A 438 9.35 0.04 -0.10
CA TYR A 438 10.47 0.97 -0.29
C TYR A 438 11.81 0.22 -0.43
N LEU A 439 12.01 -0.86 0.33
CA LEU A 439 13.21 -1.72 0.22
C LEU A 439 13.29 -2.47 -1.11
N ASN A 440 12.15 -2.98 -1.58
CA ASN A 440 12.09 -3.70 -2.86
C ASN A 440 12.40 -2.77 -4.03
N TYR A 441 11.93 -1.53 -3.98
CA TYR A 441 12.25 -0.51 -4.97
C TYR A 441 13.75 -0.23 -5.02
N GLN A 442 14.43 -0.09 -3.91
CA GLN A 442 15.87 0.10 -3.84
C GLN A 442 16.66 -1.06 -4.45
N ARG A 443 16.25 -2.30 -4.15
CA ARG A 443 16.89 -3.49 -4.74
C ARG A 443 16.74 -3.53 -6.27
N SER A 444 15.64 -3.01 -6.80
CA SER A 444 15.43 -2.92 -8.25
C SER A 444 16.34 -1.88 -8.92
N LEU A 445 16.60 -0.76 -8.24
CA LEU A 445 17.52 0.28 -8.73
C LEU A 445 18.99 -0.19 -8.73
N MET A 446 19.39 -1.00 -7.74
CA MET A 446 20.74 -1.55 -7.64
C MET A 446 21.01 -2.69 -8.63
N LYS A 447 19.98 -3.26 -9.26
CA LYS A 447 20.09 -4.33 -10.26
C LYS A 447 20.06 -3.83 -11.70
N LYS A 448 19.91 -2.53 -11.94
CA LYS A 448 20.11 -1.97 -13.28
C LYS A 448 21.62 -1.85 -13.53
N PRO A 449 22.14 -2.47 -14.63
CA PRO A 449 23.56 -2.45 -14.98
C PRO A 449 24.05 -1.04 -15.30
#